data_2dcaceea1e728bb9bad02114bed7d605
#
_entry.id   2dcaceea1e728bb9bad02114bed7d605
#
_cell.length_a   1.000
_cell.length_b   1.000
_cell.length_c   1.000
_cell.angle_alpha   90.00
_cell.angle_beta   90.00
_cell.angle_gamma   90.00
#
_symmetry.space_group_name_H-M   'P 1'
#
loop_
_entity.id
_entity.type
_entity.pdbx_description
1 polymer ?
#
loop_
_entity_poly.entity_id
_entity_poly.type
_entity_poly.pdbx_seq_one_letter_code
_entity_poly.pdbx_strand_id
1 'polypeptide(L)'
;MKLHESKILFRQAVQFTADQMKIPAIYVEKDYWVTYALYTIFNNDIGKDTVFKGGTALSKCYNMIERFSEDIDLVVLRGEGETDSKLKSKLKAVSTVVEAVFPEVPIEGITHKIGMNRKTAHSYNKEFKGDYGQVRDVIILESTWLGYY
;
A
#
# COMPACT_ATOMS: atom_id res chain seq x y z
N MET A 1 20.77 -5.73 1.62
CA MET A 1 19.95 -6.44 2.64
C MET A 1 18.81 -5.52 3.04
N LYS A 2 17.57 -6.01 2.99
CA LYS A 2 16.40 -5.28 3.47
C LYS A 2 16.18 -5.61 4.95
N LEU A 3 15.65 -4.66 5.71
CA LEU A 3 15.50 -4.83 7.15
C LEU A 3 14.74 -6.10 7.54
N HIS A 4 13.65 -6.41 6.82
CA HIS A 4 12.80 -7.58 7.10
C HIS A 4 13.44 -8.94 6.73
N GLU A 5 14.58 -8.94 6.05
CA GLU A 5 15.33 -10.17 5.77
C GLU A 5 16.01 -10.72 7.04
N SER A 6 16.19 -9.87 8.05
CA SER A 6 16.60 -10.27 9.39
C SER A 6 15.46 -10.06 10.38
N LYS A 7 14.81 -11.14 10.80
CA LYS A 7 13.71 -11.11 11.77
C LYS A 7 14.10 -10.39 13.07
N ILE A 8 15.32 -10.64 13.56
CA ILE A 8 15.81 -10.03 14.80
C ILE A 8 15.95 -8.52 14.63
N LEU A 9 16.64 -8.07 13.59
CA LEU A 9 16.84 -6.64 13.32
C LEU A 9 15.51 -5.92 13.05
N PHE A 10 14.62 -6.56 12.32
CA PHE A 10 13.29 -6.02 12.06
C PHE A 10 12.49 -5.78 13.35
N ARG A 11 12.43 -6.80 14.22
CA ARG A 11 11.72 -6.68 15.50
C ARG A 11 12.34 -5.61 16.38
N GLN A 12 13.67 -5.54 16.46
CA GLN A 12 14.37 -4.52 17.25
C GLN A 12 14.10 -3.11 16.74
N ALA A 13 14.16 -2.90 15.42
CA ALA A 13 13.93 -1.59 14.81
C ALA A 13 12.47 -1.13 14.98
N VAL A 14 11.51 -2.02 14.79
CA VAL A 14 10.08 -1.71 14.99
C VAL A 14 9.81 -1.38 16.45
N GLN A 15 10.31 -2.19 17.39
CA GLN A 15 10.11 -1.93 18.83
C GLN A 15 10.77 -0.62 19.27
N PHE A 16 12.01 -0.38 18.85
CA PHE A 16 12.69 0.88 19.15
C PHE A 16 11.89 2.09 18.65
N THR A 17 11.41 2.04 17.41
CA THR A 17 10.61 3.12 16.83
C THR A 17 9.29 3.31 17.57
N ALA A 18 8.60 2.21 17.91
CA ALA A 18 7.36 2.25 18.68
C ALA A 18 7.56 2.91 20.04
N ASP A 19 8.64 2.57 20.74
CA ASP A 19 8.99 3.15 22.04
C ASP A 19 9.32 4.65 21.92
N GLN A 20 10.07 5.05 20.90
CA GLN A 20 10.42 6.45 20.64
C GLN A 20 9.18 7.28 20.29
N MET A 21 8.28 6.76 19.49
CA MET A 21 7.05 7.43 19.07
C MET A 21 5.91 7.30 20.09
N LYS A 22 6.05 6.45 21.08
CA LYS A 22 5.02 6.12 22.09
C LYS A 22 3.72 5.60 21.46
N ILE A 23 3.84 4.67 20.55
CA ILE A 23 2.74 4.06 19.81
C ILE A 23 2.88 2.53 19.79
N PRO A 24 1.79 1.79 19.58
CA PRO A 24 1.85 0.34 19.46
C PRO A 24 2.77 -0.12 18.31
N ALA A 25 3.55 -1.16 18.55
CA ALA A 25 4.47 -1.73 17.56
C ALA A 25 3.74 -2.23 16.30
N ILE A 26 2.49 -2.71 16.43
CA ILE A 26 1.67 -3.15 15.29
C ILE A 26 1.43 -2.05 14.26
N TYR A 27 1.35 -0.79 14.68
CA TYR A 27 1.18 0.34 13.75
C TYR A 27 2.49 0.67 13.03
N VAL A 28 3.61 0.62 13.72
CA VAL A 28 4.94 0.81 13.10
C VAL A 28 5.21 -0.30 12.10
N GLU A 29 4.90 -1.55 12.45
CA GLU A 29 5.02 -2.69 11.53
C GLU A 29 4.16 -2.51 10.29
N LYS A 30 2.89 -2.15 10.45
CA LYS A 30 2.00 -1.89 9.30
C LYS A 30 2.56 -0.77 8.41
N ASP A 31 3.01 0.33 8.99
CA ASP A 31 3.59 1.46 8.26
C ASP A 31 4.83 1.05 7.45
N TYR A 32 5.66 0.19 8.02
CA TYR A 32 6.80 -0.39 7.31
C TYR A 32 6.36 -1.16 6.06
N TRP A 33 5.36 -2.05 6.20
CA TRP A 33 4.89 -2.86 5.09
C TRP A 33 4.15 -2.05 4.02
N VAL A 34 3.38 -1.03 4.42
CA VAL A 34 2.78 -0.07 3.47
C VAL A 34 3.88 0.65 2.69
N THR A 35 4.94 1.08 3.35
CA THR A 35 6.10 1.72 2.70
C THR A 35 6.79 0.75 1.74
N TYR A 36 6.93 -0.51 2.13
CA TYR A 36 7.54 -1.54 1.27
C TYR A 36 6.66 -1.87 0.06
N ALA A 37 5.35 -1.89 0.22
CA ALA A 37 4.41 -2.04 -0.91
C ALA A 37 4.55 -0.89 -1.92
N LEU A 38 4.63 0.36 -1.45
CA LEU A 38 4.90 1.53 -2.30
C LEU A 38 6.26 1.40 -3.01
N TYR A 39 7.29 1.01 -2.29
CA TYR A 39 8.61 0.75 -2.87
C TYR A 39 8.52 -0.28 -4.00
N THR A 40 7.78 -1.36 -3.80
CA THR A 40 7.59 -2.42 -4.79
C THR A 40 6.91 -1.90 -6.05
N ILE A 41 5.84 -1.09 -5.91
CA ILE A 41 5.11 -0.51 -7.04
C ILE A 41 6.01 0.42 -7.85
N PHE A 42 6.66 1.39 -7.17
CA PHE A 42 7.43 2.43 -7.85
C PHE A 42 8.80 1.98 -8.38
N ASN A 43 9.26 0.80 -7.97
CA ASN A 43 10.43 0.14 -8.57
C ASN A 43 10.07 -0.84 -9.70
N ASN A 44 8.79 -0.94 -10.06
CA ASN A 44 8.31 -1.67 -11.23
C ASN A 44 7.94 -0.71 -12.37
N ASP A 45 7.83 -1.24 -13.59
CA ASP A 45 7.50 -0.42 -14.77
C ASP A 45 6.16 0.30 -14.63
N ILE A 46 5.17 -0.34 -13.97
CA ILE A 46 3.86 0.28 -13.73
C ILE A 46 3.96 1.55 -12.88
N GLY A 47 4.99 1.68 -12.06
CA GLY A 47 5.22 2.89 -11.26
C GLY A 47 5.40 4.16 -12.08
N LYS A 48 5.89 4.04 -13.33
CA LYS A 48 6.05 5.17 -14.25
C LYS A 48 4.70 5.77 -14.68
N ASP A 49 3.67 4.94 -14.69
CA ASP A 49 2.31 5.31 -15.08
C ASP A 49 1.38 5.52 -13.87
N THR A 50 1.94 5.63 -12.69
CA THR A 50 1.17 5.63 -11.43
C THR A 50 1.54 6.83 -10.57
N VAL A 51 0.54 7.48 -10.00
CA VAL A 51 0.71 8.59 -9.05
C VAL A 51 0.14 8.21 -7.69
N PHE A 52 0.92 8.41 -6.65
CA PHE A 52 0.50 8.21 -5.27
C PHE A 52 -0.28 9.43 -4.77
N LYS A 53 -1.46 9.21 -4.21
CA LYS A 53 -2.36 10.25 -3.72
C LYS A 53 -2.97 9.92 -2.36
N GLY A 54 -3.88 10.77 -1.89
CA GLY A 54 -4.67 10.55 -0.69
C GLY A 54 -3.95 10.93 0.61
N GLY A 55 -4.57 10.61 1.74
CA GLY A 55 -4.07 10.96 3.06
C GLY A 55 -2.73 10.31 3.40
N THR A 56 -2.50 9.09 2.95
CA THR A 56 -1.23 8.40 3.14
C THR A 56 -0.09 9.09 2.36
N ALA A 57 -0.38 9.59 1.15
CA ALA A 57 0.59 10.39 0.39
C ALA A 57 0.92 11.71 1.09
N LEU A 58 -0.10 12.40 1.60
CA LEU A 58 0.09 13.64 2.36
C LEU A 58 0.94 13.43 3.62
N SER A 59 0.73 12.32 4.31
CA SER A 59 1.52 11.97 5.49
C SER A 59 2.97 11.60 5.12
N LYS A 60 3.16 10.66 4.19
CA LYS A 60 4.48 10.10 3.87
C LYS A 60 5.38 11.02 3.02
N CYS A 61 4.80 11.71 2.03
CA CYS A 61 5.57 12.49 1.08
C CYS A 61 5.71 13.95 1.47
N TYR A 62 4.71 14.50 2.14
CA TYR A 62 4.62 15.93 2.44
C TYR A 62 4.63 16.26 3.93
N ASN A 63 4.53 15.26 4.80
CA ASN A 63 4.47 15.42 6.25
C ASN A 63 3.40 16.43 6.72
N MET A 64 2.29 16.49 5.99
CA MET A 64 1.20 17.44 6.23
C MET A 64 0.18 16.94 7.23
N ILE A 65 0.13 15.62 7.46
CA ILE A 65 -0.84 14.96 8.35
C ILE A 65 -0.08 13.98 9.25
N GLU A 66 -0.21 14.15 10.55
CA GLU A 66 0.33 13.22 11.55
C GLU A 66 -0.65 12.06 11.76
N ARG A 67 -0.62 11.07 10.88
CA ARG A 67 -1.38 9.84 11.03
C ARG A 67 -0.64 8.64 10.46
N PHE A 68 -1.04 7.46 10.93
CA PHE A 68 -0.54 6.21 10.34
C PHE A 68 -1.09 5.98 8.95
N SER A 69 -0.25 5.35 8.14
CA SER A 69 -0.63 4.89 6.82
C SER A 69 -1.56 3.68 6.95
N GLU A 70 -2.77 3.82 6.44
CA GLU A 70 -3.74 2.74 6.44
C GLU A 70 -3.88 2.12 5.06
N ASP A 71 -4.11 2.97 4.05
CA ASP A 71 -4.44 2.58 2.69
C ASP A 71 -3.48 3.22 1.69
N ILE A 72 -3.30 2.56 0.57
CA ILE A 72 -2.53 3.08 -0.57
C ILE A 72 -3.52 3.48 -1.66
N ASP A 73 -3.57 4.78 -1.94
CA ASP A 73 -4.42 5.34 -2.99
C ASP A 73 -3.57 5.76 -4.19
N LEU A 74 -3.89 5.23 -5.36
CA LEU A 74 -3.13 5.44 -6.58
C LEU A 74 -4.03 5.91 -7.72
N VAL A 75 -3.46 6.76 -8.59
CA VAL A 75 -4.04 7.08 -9.89
C VAL A 75 -3.12 6.52 -10.97
N VAL A 76 -3.70 5.78 -11.89
CA VAL A 76 -3.02 5.31 -13.10
C VAL A 76 -3.23 6.34 -14.21
N LEU A 77 -2.15 6.76 -14.83
CA LEU A 77 -2.17 7.77 -15.89
C LEU A 77 -2.48 7.15 -17.25
N ARG A 78 -3.29 7.87 -18.03
CA ARG A 78 -3.55 7.52 -19.42
C ARG A 78 -2.42 8.01 -20.29
N GLY A 79 -1.79 7.12 -21.04
CA GLY A 79 -0.87 7.48 -22.10
C GLY A 79 -1.61 7.90 -23.37
N GLU A 80 -0.89 8.55 -24.29
CA GLU A 80 -1.45 8.97 -25.56
C GLU A 80 -2.00 7.77 -26.36
N GLY A 81 -3.25 7.87 -26.78
CA GLY A 81 -3.93 6.82 -27.56
C GLY A 81 -4.33 5.57 -26.79
N GLU A 82 -4.16 5.53 -25.48
CA GLU A 82 -4.54 4.36 -24.67
C GLU A 82 -6.04 4.26 -24.49
N THR A 83 -6.54 3.03 -24.64
CA THR A 83 -7.96 2.68 -24.46
C THR A 83 -8.28 2.43 -22.98
N ASP A 84 -9.56 2.43 -22.63
CA ASP A 84 -10.03 2.04 -21.29
C ASP A 84 -9.64 0.59 -20.95
N SER A 85 -9.58 -0.29 -21.95
CA SER A 85 -9.10 -1.66 -21.76
C SER A 85 -7.63 -1.68 -21.32
N LYS A 86 -6.80 -0.80 -21.88
CA LYS A 86 -5.40 -0.65 -21.46
C LYS A 86 -5.30 -0.12 -20.02
N LEU A 87 -6.15 0.82 -19.65
CA LEU A 87 -6.20 1.34 -18.29
C LEU A 87 -6.62 0.28 -17.27
N LYS A 88 -7.62 -0.55 -17.60
CA LYS A 88 -7.98 -1.71 -16.76
C LYS A 88 -6.80 -2.67 -16.58
N SER A 89 -6.03 -2.92 -17.64
CA SER A 89 -4.81 -3.72 -17.54
C SER A 89 -3.76 -3.11 -16.64
N LYS A 90 -3.61 -1.78 -16.67
CA LYS A 90 -2.71 -1.05 -15.76
C LYS A 90 -3.16 -1.16 -14.29
N LEU A 91 -4.46 -1.02 -14.00
CA LEU A 91 -4.98 -1.23 -12.64
C LEU A 91 -4.67 -2.65 -12.14
N LYS A 92 -4.88 -3.65 -13.01
CA LYS A 92 -4.54 -5.04 -12.68
C LYS A 92 -3.04 -5.22 -12.44
N ALA A 93 -2.20 -4.58 -13.24
CA ALA A 93 -0.75 -4.65 -13.11
C ALA A 93 -0.27 -4.12 -11.74
N VAL A 94 -0.85 -3.02 -11.26
CA VAL A 94 -0.55 -2.49 -9.92
C VAL A 94 -0.82 -3.54 -8.84
N SER A 95 -2.01 -4.14 -8.81
CA SER A 95 -2.37 -5.16 -7.83
C SER A 95 -1.53 -6.43 -7.98
N THR A 96 -1.19 -6.83 -9.19
CA THR A 96 -0.35 -8.01 -9.46
C THR A 96 1.07 -7.84 -8.90
N VAL A 97 1.65 -6.65 -9.05
CA VAL A 97 2.98 -6.33 -8.48
C VAL A 97 2.96 -6.43 -6.96
N VAL A 98 1.90 -5.94 -6.31
CA VAL A 98 1.75 -6.03 -4.86
C VAL A 98 1.51 -7.48 -4.43
N GLU A 99 0.65 -8.22 -5.14
CA GLU A 99 0.34 -9.62 -4.84
C GLU A 99 1.57 -10.54 -4.88
N ALA A 100 2.55 -10.24 -5.72
CA ALA A 100 3.80 -11.00 -5.78
C ALA A 100 4.57 -11.00 -4.45
N VAL A 101 4.36 -9.99 -3.60
CA VAL A 101 5.03 -9.84 -2.29
C VAL A 101 4.05 -10.03 -1.15
N PHE A 102 2.83 -9.52 -1.31
CA PHE A 102 1.77 -9.53 -0.30
C PHE A 102 0.55 -10.26 -0.84
N PRO A 103 0.28 -11.51 -0.43
CA PRO A 103 -0.86 -12.28 -0.93
C PRO A 103 -2.18 -11.52 -0.82
N GLU A 104 -2.97 -11.54 -1.89
CA GLU A 104 -4.31 -10.96 -1.88
C GLU A 104 -5.23 -11.77 -0.97
N VAL A 105 -6.02 -11.06 -0.18
CA VAL A 105 -7.08 -11.62 0.66
C VAL A 105 -8.39 -10.98 0.24
N PRO A 106 -9.29 -11.71 -0.42
CA PRO A 106 -10.62 -11.19 -0.75
C PRO A 106 -11.41 -10.86 0.53
N ILE A 107 -11.93 -9.65 0.61
CA ILE A 107 -12.73 -9.19 1.75
C ILE A 107 -14.05 -8.65 1.24
N GLU A 108 -15.17 -9.20 1.73
CA GLU A 108 -16.50 -8.72 1.39
C GLU A 108 -16.67 -7.25 1.78
N GLY A 109 -17.26 -6.45 0.89
CA GLY A 109 -17.45 -5.02 1.07
C GLY A 109 -16.20 -4.16 0.80
N ILE A 110 -15.03 -4.77 0.57
CA ILE A 110 -13.77 -4.07 0.26
C ILE A 110 -13.28 -4.41 -1.13
N THR A 111 -13.13 -5.70 -1.43
CA THR A 111 -12.60 -6.14 -2.73
C THR A 111 -13.53 -5.75 -3.86
N HIS A 112 -13.00 -4.98 -4.82
CA HIS A 112 -13.74 -4.49 -5.97
C HIS A 112 -12.82 -4.44 -7.20
N LYS A 113 -13.22 -5.06 -8.29
CA LYS A 113 -12.39 -5.22 -9.50
C LYS A 113 -13.11 -4.85 -10.79
N ILE A 114 -14.11 -3.99 -10.70
CA ILE A 114 -14.99 -3.62 -11.82
C ILE A 114 -14.91 -2.12 -12.11
N GLY A 115 -14.95 -1.76 -13.40
CA GLY A 115 -15.00 -0.37 -13.81
C GLY A 115 -13.66 0.35 -13.74
N MET A 116 -13.71 1.61 -13.35
CA MET A 116 -12.57 2.54 -13.30
C MET A 116 -11.81 2.50 -11.97
N ASN A 117 -12.23 1.64 -11.06
CA ASN A 117 -11.67 1.52 -9.72
C ASN A 117 -11.35 0.04 -9.43
N ARG A 118 -10.18 -0.20 -8.85
CA ARG A 118 -9.78 -1.51 -8.39
C ARG A 118 -9.31 -1.41 -6.95
N LYS A 119 -9.97 -2.14 -6.06
CA LYS A 119 -9.66 -2.17 -4.63
C LYS A 119 -9.39 -3.61 -4.20
N THR A 120 -8.21 -3.82 -3.62
CA THR A 120 -7.76 -5.14 -3.16
C THR A 120 -7.17 -5.03 -1.76
N ALA A 121 -7.25 -6.11 -1.00
CA ALA A 121 -6.64 -6.23 0.32
C ALA A 121 -5.51 -7.26 0.25
N HIS A 122 -4.42 -6.98 0.92
CA HIS A 122 -3.23 -7.82 0.91
C HIS A 122 -2.75 -8.09 2.33
N SER A 123 -2.45 -9.35 2.62
CA SER A 123 -1.86 -9.73 3.90
C SER A 123 -0.36 -9.51 3.91
N TYR A 124 0.18 -9.28 5.08
CA TYR A 124 1.62 -9.20 5.32
C TYR A 124 2.01 -10.07 6.51
N ASN A 125 3.28 -10.43 6.59
CA ASN A 125 3.79 -11.25 7.67
C ASN A 125 3.89 -10.43 8.97
N LYS A 126 3.05 -10.78 9.96
CA LYS A 126 2.97 -10.07 11.24
C LYS A 126 3.94 -10.65 12.25
N GLU A 127 4.88 -9.84 12.70
CA GLU A 127 5.81 -10.17 13.78
C GLU A 127 5.31 -9.73 15.15
N PHE A 128 4.35 -8.78 15.18
CA PHE A 128 3.76 -8.24 16.39
C PHE A 128 2.28 -8.58 16.45
N LYS A 129 1.78 -8.77 17.67
CA LYS A 129 0.38 -9.01 17.98
C LYS A 129 -0.20 -7.84 18.77
N GLY A 130 -1.47 -7.55 18.57
CA GLY A 130 -2.16 -6.51 19.30
C GLY A 130 -3.54 -6.24 18.72
N ASP A 131 -4.25 -5.32 19.34
CA ASP A 131 -5.54 -4.83 18.85
C ASP A 131 -5.30 -3.68 17.87
N TYR A 132 -5.73 -3.86 16.63
CA TYR A 132 -5.66 -2.85 15.59
C TYR A 132 -6.72 -1.76 15.75
N GLY A 133 -7.71 -1.94 16.64
CA GLY A 133 -8.80 -0.98 16.79
C GLY A 133 -9.56 -0.78 15.48
N GLN A 134 -9.65 0.47 15.04
CA GLN A 134 -10.28 0.83 13.77
C GLN A 134 -9.37 0.62 12.55
N VAL A 135 -8.07 0.44 12.75
CA VAL A 135 -7.10 0.18 11.68
C VAL A 135 -7.18 -1.28 11.25
N ARG A 136 -7.21 -1.55 9.96
CA ARG A 136 -7.23 -2.92 9.45
C ARG A 136 -5.86 -3.58 9.52
N ASP A 137 -5.86 -4.88 9.73
CA ASP A 137 -4.65 -5.71 9.78
C ASP A 137 -4.18 -6.22 8.40
N VAL A 138 -4.61 -5.54 7.35
CA VAL A 138 -4.23 -5.77 5.94
C VAL A 138 -3.87 -4.46 5.28
N ILE A 139 -3.12 -4.53 4.19
CA ILE A 139 -2.85 -3.39 3.31
C ILE A 139 -4.00 -3.28 2.32
N ILE A 140 -4.68 -2.16 2.30
CA ILE A 140 -5.70 -1.85 1.29
C ILE A 140 -5.03 -1.07 0.15
N LEU A 141 -5.17 -1.58 -1.05
CA LEU A 141 -4.68 -0.99 -2.27
C LEU A 141 -5.87 -0.54 -3.12
N GLU A 142 -6.00 0.74 -3.34
CA GLU A 142 -7.01 1.31 -4.21
C GLU A 142 -6.34 2.03 -5.38
N SER A 143 -6.66 1.63 -6.58
CA SER A 143 -6.16 2.25 -7.80
C SER A 143 -7.32 2.61 -8.74
N THR A 144 -7.24 3.79 -9.33
CA THR A 144 -8.25 4.31 -10.24
C THR A 144 -7.60 5.05 -11.40
N TRP A 145 -8.33 5.25 -12.50
CA TRP A 145 -7.97 6.29 -13.45
C TRP A 145 -9.06 7.37 -13.45
N LEU A 146 -8.66 8.61 -13.65
CA LEU A 146 -9.59 9.72 -13.89
C LEU A 146 -9.75 9.90 -15.39
N GLY A 147 -10.95 10.21 -15.83
CA GLY A 147 -11.36 10.09 -17.21
C GLY A 147 -10.57 10.91 -18.24
N TYR A 148 -10.09 12.09 -17.88
CA TYR A 148 -9.31 12.94 -18.79
C TYR A 148 -8.38 13.84 -17.98
N TYR A 149 -7.13 13.88 -18.43
CA TYR A 149 -6.14 14.87 -18.06
C TYR A 149 -5.72 15.63 -19.30
#